data_1fe7c685af83e1c39c72a1cdb92028fb
#
_entry.id   1fe7c685af83e1c39c72a1cdb92028fb
#
_cell.length_a   1.000
_cell.length_b   1.000
_cell.length_c   1.000
_cell.angle_alpha   90.00
_cell.angle_beta   90.00
_cell.angle_gamma   90.00
#
_symmetry.space_group_name_H-M   'P 1'
#
loop_
_entity.id
_entity.type
_entity.pdbx_description
1 polymer ?
#
loop_
_entity_poly.entity_id
_entity_poly.type
_entity_poly.pdbx_seq_one_letter_code
_entity_poly.pdbx_strand_id
1 'polypeptide(L)'
;PFNDKVRTFCQNPSGFVSAEVYKNGLILANGHSCKDTKSNNTNLALLVSISLPGVDTPMEYSRNIARNLNNLALGQVMVQRFGDIIDGRKTLKEDLEANSVEPTLKSAIPGDISLGMPFRIMTDIVGFIYMMDNVVQGFAAADNLLYGPELKFYSNKVELSNEFETSVKGLYAIGDGCGL
;
A
#
# COMPACT_ATOMS: atom_id res chain seq x y z
N PRO A 1 -4.33 -12.36 -12.94
CA PRO A 1 -4.88 -12.43 -14.32
C PRO A 1 -4.05 -11.63 -15.32
N PHE A 2 -3.31 -10.61 -14.86
CA PHE A 2 -2.50 -9.72 -15.73
C PHE A 2 -1.01 -10.09 -15.78
N ASN A 3 -0.59 -11.17 -15.12
CA ASN A 3 0.79 -11.60 -14.99
C ASN A 3 1.67 -10.57 -14.25
N ASP A 4 1.07 -9.76 -13.40
CA ASP A 4 1.77 -8.84 -12.51
C ASP A 4 2.29 -9.58 -11.27
N LYS A 5 3.38 -9.08 -10.72
CA LYS A 5 3.97 -9.64 -9.49
C LYS A 5 3.29 -8.99 -8.29
N VAL A 6 2.67 -9.81 -7.45
CA VAL A 6 2.14 -9.36 -6.15
C VAL A 6 2.91 -10.05 -5.03
N ARG A 7 3.25 -9.33 -3.99
CA ARG A 7 3.92 -9.87 -2.81
C ARG A 7 3.53 -9.15 -1.53
N THR A 8 3.68 -9.82 -0.42
CA THR A 8 3.66 -9.18 0.90
C THR A 8 5.03 -8.60 1.24
N PHE A 9 5.05 -7.57 2.05
CA PHE A 9 6.25 -7.05 2.70
C PHE A 9 5.86 -6.30 3.98
N CYS A 10 6.86 -5.90 4.76
CA CYS A 10 6.66 -5.08 5.97
C CYS A 10 5.62 -5.70 6.93
N GLN A 11 5.82 -6.97 7.32
CA GLN A 11 4.94 -7.66 8.26
C GLN A 11 5.19 -7.15 9.68
N ASN A 12 4.14 -6.71 10.36
CA ASN A 12 4.18 -6.15 11.70
C ASN A 12 3.20 -6.88 12.62
N PRO A 13 3.62 -7.97 13.28
CA PRO A 13 2.81 -8.62 14.30
C PRO A 13 2.53 -7.68 15.47
N SER A 14 1.29 -7.60 15.92
CA SER A 14 0.82 -6.66 16.94
C SER A 14 1.18 -5.19 16.63
N GLY A 15 1.21 -4.87 15.34
CA GLY A 15 1.62 -3.56 14.84
C GLY A 15 0.47 -2.60 14.61
N PHE A 16 0.82 -1.41 14.17
CA PHE A 16 -0.10 -0.32 13.87
C PHE A 16 0.03 0.09 12.41
N VAL A 17 -1.05 0.53 11.82
CA VAL A 17 -1.00 1.31 10.58
C VAL A 17 -0.70 2.76 10.96
N SER A 18 0.23 3.39 10.29
CA SER A 18 0.63 4.79 10.46
C SER A 18 0.44 5.57 9.17
N ALA A 19 0.38 6.89 9.28
CA ALA A 19 0.36 7.80 8.15
C ALA A 19 1.71 8.52 8.04
N GLU A 20 2.27 8.55 6.85
CA GLU A 20 3.51 9.27 6.52
C GLU A 20 3.19 10.46 5.63
N VAL A 21 3.68 11.64 6.02
CA VAL A 21 3.52 12.88 5.25
C VAL A 21 4.72 13.09 4.35
N TYR A 22 4.49 13.14 3.05
CA TYR A 22 5.52 13.40 2.05
C TYR A 22 5.57 14.86 1.64
N LYS A 23 6.73 15.29 1.11
CA LYS A 23 6.83 16.58 0.41
C LYS A 23 5.71 16.65 -0.62
N ASN A 24 5.04 17.74 -0.81
CA ASN A 24 3.87 17.92 -1.69
C ASN A 24 2.52 17.50 -1.09
N GLY A 25 2.44 17.27 0.22
CA GLY A 25 1.19 17.04 0.93
C GLY A 25 0.54 15.67 0.69
N LEU A 26 1.23 14.72 0.07
CA LEU A 26 0.75 13.34 0.00
C LEU A 26 0.83 12.69 1.37
N ILE A 27 -0.23 11.97 1.74
CA ILE A 27 -0.28 11.16 2.96
C ILE A 27 -0.42 9.70 2.55
N LEU A 28 0.59 8.90 2.92
CA LEU A 28 0.66 7.48 2.57
C LEU A 28 0.53 6.61 3.82
N ALA A 29 -0.10 5.46 3.66
CA ALA A 29 -0.14 4.44 4.70
C ALA A 29 1.22 3.75 4.82
N ASN A 30 1.57 3.34 6.03
CA ASN A 30 2.70 2.44 6.30
C ASN A 30 2.39 1.55 7.50
N GLY A 31 3.10 0.41 7.62
CA GLY A 31 3.06 -0.45 8.78
C GLY A 31 4.13 -0.06 9.80
N HIS A 32 3.82 -0.18 11.08
CA HIS A 32 4.74 0.16 12.17
C HIS A 32 4.64 -0.81 13.33
N SER A 33 5.78 -1.23 13.88
CA SER A 33 5.88 -1.99 15.12
C SER A 33 6.46 -1.13 16.21
N CYS A 34 5.77 -1.06 17.36
CA CYS A 34 6.29 -0.41 18.55
C CYS A 34 6.94 -1.44 19.47
N LYS A 35 8.01 -1.03 20.18
CA LYS A 35 8.69 -1.88 21.15
C LYS A 35 7.79 -2.18 22.34
N ASP A 36 7.20 -1.15 22.91
CA ASP A 36 6.53 -1.19 24.21
C ASP A 36 4.99 -1.20 24.12
N THR A 37 4.43 -0.89 22.93
CA THR A 37 2.99 -0.86 22.71
C THR A 37 2.61 -1.87 21.63
N LYS A 38 1.59 -2.67 21.91
CA LYS A 38 1.11 -3.70 21.00
C LYS A 38 -0.36 -3.48 20.70
N SER A 39 -0.75 -3.71 19.45
CA SER A 39 -2.15 -3.82 19.04
C SER A 39 -2.59 -5.28 19.03
N ASN A 40 -3.89 -5.50 18.89
CA ASN A 40 -4.44 -6.84 18.66
C ASN A 40 -4.36 -7.29 17.20
N ASN A 41 -3.84 -6.42 16.31
CA ASN A 41 -3.81 -6.66 14.87
C ASN A 41 -2.41 -6.99 14.39
N THR A 42 -2.32 -7.82 13.37
CA THR A 42 -1.14 -7.92 12.51
C THR A 42 -1.42 -7.15 11.23
N ASN A 43 -0.51 -6.27 10.82
CA ASN A 43 -0.60 -5.63 9.52
C ASN A 43 0.57 -6.04 8.61
N LEU A 44 0.34 -5.95 7.33
CA LEU A 44 1.33 -6.17 6.29
C LEU A 44 0.99 -5.30 5.08
N ALA A 45 1.97 -5.02 4.27
CA ALA A 45 1.73 -4.33 3.01
C ALA A 45 1.61 -5.32 1.85
N LEU A 46 0.71 -5.02 0.91
CA LEU A 46 0.58 -5.70 -0.37
C LEU A 46 1.17 -4.81 -1.46
N LEU A 47 2.16 -5.32 -2.17
CA LEU A 47 2.81 -4.61 -3.26
C LEU A 47 2.49 -5.27 -4.59
N VAL A 48 1.85 -4.51 -5.47
CA VAL A 48 1.65 -4.86 -6.88
C VAL A 48 2.71 -4.15 -7.72
N SER A 49 3.51 -4.92 -8.45
CA SER A 49 4.52 -4.38 -9.37
C SER A 49 3.98 -4.48 -10.79
N ILE A 50 3.66 -3.34 -11.39
CA ILE A 50 3.17 -3.25 -12.77
C ILE A 50 4.22 -2.63 -13.69
N SER A 51 4.28 -3.11 -14.92
CA SER A 51 5.05 -2.48 -15.98
C SER A 51 4.14 -1.49 -16.73
N LEU A 52 4.65 -0.31 -16.99
CA LEU A 52 3.95 0.77 -17.70
C LEU A 52 4.72 1.12 -18.98
N PRO A 53 4.72 0.25 -20.00
CA PRO A 53 5.46 0.50 -21.25
C PRO A 53 4.94 1.77 -21.93
N GLY A 54 5.85 2.64 -22.37
CA GLY A 54 5.51 3.90 -23.02
C GLY A 54 5.09 5.03 -22.08
N VAL A 55 5.20 4.83 -20.76
CA VAL A 55 5.00 5.90 -19.76
C VAL A 55 6.36 6.43 -19.31
N ASP A 56 6.67 7.67 -19.67
CA ASP A 56 7.96 8.30 -19.37
C ASP A 56 8.14 8.60 -17.88
N THR A 57 7.05 8.78 -17.14
CA THR A 57 7.06 9.16 -15.72
C THR A 57 6.20 8.22 -14.86
N PRO A 58 6.56 6.94 -14.69
CA PRO A 58 5.76 5.98 -13.91
C PRO A 58 5.60 6.39 -12.43
N MET A 59 6.55 7.11 -11.87
CA MET A 59 6.45 7.67 -10.52
C MET A 59 5.35 8.74 -10.41
N GLU A 60 5.17 9.58 -11.44
CA GLU A 60 4.11 10.59 -11.43
C GLU A 60 2.74 9.95 -11.59
N TYR A 61 2.63 8.90 -12.41
CA TYR A 61 1.41 8.09 -12.48
C TYR A 61 1.02 7.55 -11.09
N SER A 62 1.96 6.97 -10.36
CA SER A 62 1.72 6.46 -9.00
C SER A 62 1.34 7.57 -8.02
N ARG A 63 2.01 8.75 -8.10
CA ARG A 63 1.65 9.91 -7.28
C ARG A 63 0.23 10.42 -7.58
N ASN A 64 -0.21 10.37 -8.82
CA ASN A 64 -1.57 10.78 -9.19
C ASN A 64 -2.62 9.84 -8.62
N ILE A 65 -2.38 8.53 -8.61
CA ILE A 65 -3.24 7.55 -7.92
C ILE A 65 -3.34 7.90 -6.43
N ALA A 66 -2.20 8.12 -5.77
CA ALA A 66 -2.19 8.47 -4.34
C ALA A 66 -2.92 9.78 -4.06
N ARG A 67 -2.72 10.80 -4.91
CA ARG A 67 -3.40 12.09 -4.77
C ARG A 67 -4.91 11.95 -4.92
N ASN A 68 -5.37 11.13 -5.86
CA ASN A 68 -6.79 10.84 -6.02
C ASN A 68 -7.39 10.20 -4.78
N LEU A 69 -6.74 9.20 -4.20
CA LEU A 69 -7.19 8.55 -2.97
C LEU A 69 -7.18 9.53 -1.78
N ASN A 70 -6.13 10.34 -1.63
CA ASN A 70 -6.10 11.36 -0.58
C ASN A 70 -7.22 12.38 -0.75
N ASN A 71 -7.52 12.83 -1.98
CA ASN A 71 -8.63 13.76 -2.23
C ASN A 71 -9.98 13.15 -1.82
N LEU A 72 -10.22 11.89 -2.13
CA LEU A 72 -11.42 11.17 -1.73
C LEU A 72 -11.49 10.94 -0.20
N ALA A 73 -10.35 10.87 0.47
CA ALA A 73 -10.21 10.70 1.91
C ALA A 73 -9.92 12.02 2.65
N LEU A 74 -10.37 13.15 2.15
CA LEU A 74 -10.23 14.47 2.79
C LEU A 74 -8.79 14.81 3.17
N GLY A 75 -7.82 14.41 2.36
CA GLY A 75 -6.40 14.62 2.60
C GLY A 75 -5.77 13.59 3.56
N GLN A 76 -6.42 12.47 3.84
CA GLN A 76 -5.94 11.42 4.74
C GLN A 76 -5.73 10.08 4.02
N VAL A 77 -5.33 9.05 4.75
CA VAL A 77 -5.36 7.66 4.33
C VAL A 77 -6.82 7.18 4.31
N MET A 78 -7.20 6.45 3.26
CA MET A 78 -8.49 5.79 3.20
C MET A 78 -8.43 4.40 3.83
N VAL A 79 -9.52 3.97 4.47
CA VAL A 79 -9.70 2.61 4.99
C VAL A 79 -10.99 2.02 4.44
N GLN A 80 -10.95 0.75 4.05
CA GLN A 80 -12.11 -0.01 3.57
C GLN A 80 -12.05 -1.45 4.08
N ARG A 81 -13.19 -2.02 4.45
CA ARG A 81 -13.32 -3.43 4.79
C ARG A 81 -13.20 -4.28 3.53
N PHE A 82 -12.54 -5.41 3.63
CA PHE A 82 -12.41 -6.32 2.49
C PHE A 82 -13.76 -6.81 1.97
N GLY A 83 -14.70 -7.15 2.86
CA GLY A 83 -16.06 -7.53 2.47
C GLY A 83 -16.77 -6.45 1.66
N ASP A 84 -16.60 -5.19 2.03
CA ASP A 84 -17.23 -4.06 1.32
C ASP A 84 -16.63 -3.85 -0.08
N ILE A 85 -15.32 -4.12 -0.25
CA ILE A 85 -14.68 -4.14 -1.58
C ILE A 85 -15.32 -5.21 -2.47
N ILE A 86 -15.54 -6.41 -1.92
CA ILE A 86 -16.13 -7.53 -2.68
C ILE A 86 -17.59 -7.24 -3.03
N ASP A 87 -18.33 -6.61 -2.12
CA ASP A 87 -19.72 -6.21 -2.34
C ASP A 87 -19.87 -4.98 -3.25
N GLY A 88 -18.76 -4.35 -3.65
CA GLY A 88 -18.76 -3.16 -4.51
C GLY A 88 -19.36 -1.93 -3.83
N ARG A 89 -19.19 -1.77 -2.53
CA ARG A 89 -19.72 -0.66 -1.73
C ARG A 89 -18.64 0.01 -0.88
N LYS A 90 -18.83 1.28 -0.59
CA LYS A 90 -17.96 1.99 0.36
C LYS A 90 -18.16 1.47 1.79
N THR A 91 -17.12 1.48 2.58
CA THR A 91 -17.21 1.31 4.04
C THR A 91 -17.70 2.62 4.67
N LEU A 92 -18.65 2.52 5.58
CA LEU A 92 -19.14 3.64 6.38
C LEU A 92 -18.47 3.64 7.77
N LYS A 93 -18.64 4.73 8.51
CA LYS A 93 -18.11 4.83 9.86
C LYS A 93 -18.74 3.79 10.79
N GLU A 94 -20.02 3.60 10.66
CA GLU A 94 -20.80 2.61 11.42
C GLU A 94 -20.35 1.17 11.14
N ASP A 95 -19.95 0.88 9.89
CA ASP A 95 -19.39 -0.42 9.52
C ASP A 95 -18.07 -0.70 10.26
N LEU A 96 -17.22 0.33 10.42
CA LEU A 96 -15.96 0.19 11.17
C LEU A 96 -16.19 0.07 12.69
N GLU A 97 -17.19 0.76 13.24
CA GLU A 97 -17.56 0.67 14.65
C GLU A 97 -18.11 -0.72 15.02
N ALA A 98 -18.78 -1.38 14.08
CA ALA A 98 -19.33 -2.72 14.25
C ALA A 98 -18.33 -3.84 13.83
N ASN A 99 -17.18 -3.47 13.29
CA ASN A 99 -16.22 -4.43 12.74
C ASN A 99 -15.46 -5.20 13.82
N SER A 100 -15.15 -6.47 13.59
CA SER A 100 -14.37 -7.28 14.55
C SER A 100 -12.90 -6.87 14.60
N VAL A 101 -12.36 -6.30 13.51
CA VAL A 101 -10.99 -5.76 13.43
C VAL A 101 -11.05 -4.26 13.67
N GLU A 102 -10.51 -3.80 14.80
CA GLU A 102 -10.48 -2.38 15.14
C GLU A 102 -9.41 -1.62 14.34
N PRO A 103 -9.74 -0.47 13.69
CA PRO A 103 -8.76 0.36 13.00
C PRO A 103 -7.69 0.90 13.96
N THR A 104 -6.40 0.64 13.64
CA THR A 104 -5.28 1.17 14.43
C THR A 104 -4.87 2.59 14.02
N LEU A 105 -5.12 3.01 12.77
CA LEU A 105 -4.95 4.39 12.31
C LEU A 105 -6.28 5.15 12.47
N LYS A 106 -6.43 5.85 13.58
CA LYS A 106 -7.68 6.55 13.93
C LYS A 106 -8.01 7.74 13.01
N SER A 107 -7.01 8.29 12.30
CA SER A 107 -7.22 9.37 11.33
C SER A 107 -7.62 8.87 9.93
N ALA A 108 -7.63 7.57 9.69
CA ALA A 108 -8.05 7.03 8.40
C ALA A 108 -9.54 7.30 8.16
N ILE A 109 -9.88 7.66 6.94
CA ILE A 109 -11.25 7.97 6.53
C ILE A 109 -11.87 6.72 5.87
N PRO A 110 -13.01 6.23 6.37
CA PRO A 110 -13.72 5.14 5.71
C PRO A 110 -14.24 5.58 4.34
N GLY A 111 -14.08 4.69 3.35
CA GLY A 111 -14.43 5.06 1.98
C GLY A 111 -14.46 3.88 1.03
N ASP A 112 -14.29 4.19 -0.26
CA ASP A 112 -14.19 3.23 -1.35
C ASP A 112 -12.87 3.42 -2.09
N ILE A 113 -11.93 2.52 -1.85
CA ILE A 113 -10.59 2.53 -2.46
C ILE A 113 -10.68 2.33 -3.98
N SER A 114 -11.70 1.61 -4.46
CA SER A 114 -11.86 1.32 -5.89
C SER A 114 -12.12 2.56 -6.74
N LEU A 115 -12.62 3.65 -6.15
CA LEU A 115 -12.83 4.92 -6.86
C LEU A 115 -11.52 5.63 -7.24
N GLY A 116 -10.43 5.36 -6.55
CA GLY A 116 -9.14 5.99 -6.82
C GLY A 116 -8.05 5.04 -7.27
N MET A 117 -8.25 3.73 -7.08
CA MET A 117 -7.28 2.70 -7.44
C MET A 117 -7.62 2.11 -8.81
N PRO A 118 -6.65 1.97 -9.74
CA PRO A 118 -6.89 1.35 -11.03
C PRO A 118 -7.44 -0.08 -10.91
N PHE A 119 -8.39 -0.42 -11.77
CA PHE A 119 -9.04 -1.74 -11.80
C PHE A 119 -8.05 -2.90 -11.82
N ARG A 120 -6.97 -2.80 -12.62
CA ARG A 120 -5.93 -3.82 -12.72
C ARG A 120 -5.27 -4.08 -11.35
N ILE A 121 -4.90 -3.02 -10.63
CA ILE A 121 -4.26 -3.13 -9.32
C ILE A 121 -5.23 -3.72 -8.30
N MET A 122 -6.50 -3.28 -8.28
CA MET A 122 -7.52 -3.85 -7.38
C MET A 122 -7.76 -5.33 -7.66
N THR A 123 -7.84 -5.71 -8.93
CA THR A 123 -8.01 -7.13 -9.33
C THR A 123 -6.85 -7.99 -8.84
N ASP A 124 -5.62 -7.50 -8.96
CA ASP A 124 -4.43 -8.23 -8.50
C ASP A 124 -4.38 -8.33 -6.97
N ILE A 125 -4.74 -7.27 -6.25
CA ILE A 125 -4.81 -7.28 -4.78
C ILE A 125 -5.87 -8.28 -4.29
N VAL A 126 -7.09 -8.21 -4.82
CA VAL A 126 -8.20 -9.11 -4.44
C VAL A 126 -7.85 -10.56 -4.77
N GLY A 127 -7.32 -10.81 -5.97
CA GLY A 127 -6.89 -12.15 -6.38
C GLY A 127 -5.78 -12.71 -5.47
N PHE A 128 -4.83 -11.86 -5.08
CA PHE A 128 -3.77 -12.24 -4.15
C PHE A 128 -4.30 -12.56 -2.74
N ILE A 129 -5.25 -11.76 -2.23
CA ILE A 129 -5.87 -12.00 -0.93
C ILE A 129 -6.56 -13.36 -0.90
N TYR A 130 -7.35 -13.70 -1.91
CA TYR A 130 -7.98 -15.03 -2.00
C TYR A 130 -6.97 -16.17 -2.14
N MET A 131 -5.89 -15.95 -2.90
CA MET A 131 -4.82 -16.94 -3.02
C MET A 131 -4.16 -17.20 -1.67
N MET A 132 -3.88 -16.13 -0.92
CA MET A 132 -3.26 -16.21 0.40
C MET A 132 -4.17 -16.87 1.44
N ASP A 133 -5.48 -16.76 1.32
CA ASP A 133 -6.43 -17.40 2.22
C ASP A 133 -6.34 -18.95 2.20
N ASN A 134 -5.88 -19.52 1.08
CA ASN A 134 -5.59 -20.97 0.99
C ASN A 134 -4.36 -21.37 1.82
N VAL A 135 -3.49 -20.45 2.18
CA VAL A 135 -2.25 -20.69 2.94
C VAL A 135 -2.42 -20.22 4.39
N VAL A 136 -3.06 -19.08 4.57
CA VAL A 136 -3.32 -18.45 5.86
C VAL A 136 -4.82 -18.22 5.98
N GLN A 137 -5.51 -19.15 6.58
CA GLN A 137 -6.98 -19.10 6.74
C GLN A 137 -7.40 -17.81 7.45
N GLY A 138 -8.41 -17.12 6.89
CA GLY A 138 -8.90 -15.82 7.36
C GLY A 138 -8.20 -14.62 6.73
N PHE A 139 -7.24 -14.83 5.81
CA PHE A 139 -6.61 -13.73 5.08
C PHE A 139 -7.62 -12.96 4.21
N ALA A 140 -8.67 -13.62 3.72
CA ALA A 140 -9.79 -13.04 2.98
C ALA A 140 -11.03 -12.80 3.86
N ALA A 141 -10.89 -12.68 5.18
CA ALA A 141 -12.03 -12.38 6.05
C ALA A 141 -12.64 -11.01 5.71
N ALA A 142 -13.98 -10.93 5.69
CA ALA A 142 -14.71 -9.71 5.33
C ALA A 142 -14.35 -8.50 6.21
N ASP A 143 -14.01 -8.76 7.48
CA ASP A 143 -13.65 -7.74 8.46
C ASP A 143 -12.20 -7.24 8.36
N ASN A 144 -11.37 -7.85 7.53
CA ASN A 144 -10.02 -7.35 7.29
C ASN A 144 -10.06 -5.95 6.68
N LEU A 145 -9.14 -5.08 7.14
CA LEU A 145 -9.10 -3.68 6.74
C LEU A 145 -7.98 -3.43 5.74
N LEU A 146 -8.33 -2.86 4.60
CA LEU A 146 -7.38 -2.35 3.62
C LEU A 146 -7.21 -0.86 3.82
N TYR A 147 -5.94 -0.42 3.85
CA TYR A 147 -5.57 0.99 3.93
C TYR A 147 -4.84 1.40 2.66
N GLY A 148 -5.12 2.57 2.17
CA GLY A 148 -4.45 3.11 0.98
C GLY A 148 -4.47 4.63 0.92
N PRO A 149 -3.57 5.21 0.13
CA PRO A 149 -2.53 4.54 -0.66
C PRO A 149 -1.25 4.22 0.12
N GLU A 150 -0.51 3.23 -0.33
CA GLU A 150 0.91 3.07 -0.04
C GLU A 150 1.67 3.04 -1.37
N LEU A 151 2.79 3.74 -1.48
CA LEU A 151 3.62 3.77 -2.69
C LEU A 151 5.07 3.46 -2.36
N LYS A 152 5.73 2.78 -3.30
CA LYS A 152 7.18 2.58 -3.27
C LYS A 152 7.78 3.12 -4.57
N PHE A 153 8.74 4.02 -4.43
CA PHE A 153 9.38 4.75 -5.53
C PHE A 153 10.72 4.09 -5.93
N TYR A 154 10.69 2.82 -6.32
CA TYR A 154 11.89 2.04 -6.72
C TYR A 154 12.07 1.95 -8.24
N SER A 155 11.61 2.97 -8.99
CA SER A 155 11.67 2.93 -10.44
C SER A 155 13.01 3.35 -11.03
N ASN A 156 13.86 4.02 -10.27
CA ASN A 156 15.17 4.44 -10.73
C ASN A 156 16.20 3.37 -10.40
N LYS A 157 16.98 2.98 -11.41
CA LYS A 157 18.14 2.12 -11.24
C LYS A 157 19.36 2.87 -11.80
N VAL A 158 20.30 3.16 -10.92
CA VAL A 158 21.55 3.81 -11.30
C VAL A 158 22.50 2.76 -11.89
N GLU A 159 23.12 3.06 -13.03
CA GLU A 159 24.20 2.21 -13.56
C GLU A 159 25.44 2.34 -12.67
N LEU A 160 25.89 1.22 -12.13
CA LEU A 160 26.98 1.16 -11.15
C LEU A 160 28.01 0.11 -11.56
N SER A 161 29.28 0.38 -11.22
CA SER A 161 30.34 -0.63 -11.22
C SER A 161 30.12 -1.63 -10.07
N ASN A 162 30.96 -2.68 -10.02
CA ASN A 162 30.95 -3.63 -8.91
C ASN A 162 31.34 -3.00 -7.56
N GLU A 163 32.01 -1.85 -7.59
CA GLU A 163 32.39 -1.04 -6.43
C GLU A 163 31.39 0.08 -6.11
N PHE A 164 30.18 0.05 -6.71
CA PHE A 164 29.11 1.04 -6.54
C PHE A 164 29.44 2.45 -7.06
N GLU A 165 30.46 2.60 -7.91
CA GLU A 165 30.79 3.86 -8.55
C GLU A 165 29.88 4.07 -9.78
N THR A 166 29.37 5.30 -9.94
CA THR A 166 28.55 5.69 -11.09
C THR A 166 29.44 5.94 -12.33
N SER A 167 28.81 6.31 -13.45
CA SER A 167 29.54 6.80 -14.64
C SER A 167 30.35 8.06 -14.40
N VAL A 168 30.09 8.77 -13.29
CA VAL A 168 30.86 9.94 -12.86
C VAL A 168 31.91 9.49 -11.87
N LYS A 169 33.20 9.62 -12.24
CA LYS A 169 34.35 9.21 -11.42
C LYS A 169 34.32 9.88 -10.04
N GLY A 170 34.47 9.07 -8.99
CA GLY A 170 34.45 9.50 -7.59
C GLY A 170 33.04 9.71 -7.00
N LEU A 171 31.97 9.44 -7.78
CA LEU A 171 30.59 9.50 -7.29
C LEU A 171 30.07 8.05 -7.11
N TYR A 172 29.70 7.74 -5.88
CA TYR A 172 29.17 6.42 -5.50
C TYR A 172 27.70 6.53 -5.11
N ALA A 173 26.89 5.50 -5.43
CA ALA A 173 25.50 5.42 -5.02
C ALA A 173 25.22 4.09 -4.34
N ILE A 174 24.55 4.14 -3.18
CA ILE A 174 24.20 2.97 -2.38
C ILE A 174 22.78 3.11 -1.83
N GLY A 175 22.19 1.97 -1.45
CA GLY A 175 20.87 1.90 -0.81
C GLY A 175 19.70 1.83 -1.80
N ASP A 176 18.48 1.71 -1.27
CA ASP A 176 17.24 1.52 -2.03
C ASP A 176 17.02 2.56 -3.13
N GLY A 177 17.45 3.81 -2.90
CA GLY A 177 17.27 4.91 -3.84
C GLY A 177 18.04 4.77 -5.15
N CYS A 178 19.05 3.90 -5.22
CA CYS A 178 19.80 3.60 -6.43
C CYS A 178 19.39 2.28 -7.11
N GLY A 179 18.37 1.59 -6.57
CA GLY A 179 17.81 0.37 -7.16
C GLY A 179 18.61 -0.90 -6.87
N LEU A 180 19.35 -0.93 -5.76
CA LEU A 180 20.07 -2.09 -5.26
C LEU A 180 19.20 -3.01 -4.42
#